data_33ebafd46ef27d0ba62c1fdefb20b316
#
_entry.id   33ebafd46ef27d0ba62c1fdefb20b316
#
_cell.length_a   1.000
_cell.length_b   1.000
_cell.length_c   1.000
_cell.angle_alpha   90.00
_cell.angle_beta   90.00
_cell.angle_gamma   90.00
#
_symmetry.space_group_name_H-M   'P 1'
#
loop_
_entity.id
_entity.type
_entity.pdbx_description
1 polymer ?
#
loop_
_entity_poly.entity_id
_entity_poly.type
_entity_poly.pdbx_seq_one_letter_code
_entity_poly.pdbx_strand_id
1 'polypeptide(L)'
;LNEAAARLGVSLRQTEDELTRDMLASTAAFINCTAGVNGDNPTELTRSDVDDVVRALLGNNAYTILDNIEGEDKFGTAPVRDAYFALCHTDLTKDMDSVDGFIQKNQYPSPMNALRSEWGAIGNLRFLVSSIGSITQSASNLGANVYNIFCVGMEAYACIEQDGKYCCL
;
A
#
# COMPACT_ATOMS: atom_id res chain seq x y z
N LEU A 1 -16.48 8.77 29.50
CA LEU A 1 -15.16 9.37 29.35
C LEU A 1 -14.18 8.45 28.62
N ASN A 2 -14.09 7.16 28.95
CA ASN A 2 -13.13 6.25 28.30
C ASN A 2 -13.44 6.00 26.81
N GLU A 3 -14.70 5.91 26.42
CA GLU A 3 -15.08 5.71 25.00
C GLU A 3 -14.76 6.95 24.16
N ALA A 4 -14.98 8.15 24.69
CA ALA A 4 -14.64 9.39 24.00
C ALA A 4 -13.12 9.52 23.80
N ALA A 5 -12.33 9.18 24.80
CA ALA A 5 -10.86 9.17 24.71
C ALA A 5 -10.36 8.13 23.67
N ALA A 6 -10.96 6.95 23.64
CA ALA A 6 -10.61 5.92 22.65
C ALA A 6 -10.93 6.37 21.22
N ARG A 7 -12.10 6.97 21.00
CA ARG A 7 -12.48 7.53 19.67
C ARG A 7 -11.56 8.67 19.24
N LEU A 8 -11.17 9.53 20.18
CA LEU A 8 -10.21 10.61 19.90
C LEU A 8 -8.84 10.05 19.51
N GLY A 9 -8.36 9.01 20.19
CA GLY A 9 -7.12 8.34 19.85
C GLY A 9 -7.14 7.72 18.45
N VAL A 10 -8.25 7.11 18.06
CA VAL A 10 -8.43 6.57 16.69
C VAL A 10 -8.41 7.70 15.65
N SER A 11 -9.14 8.79 15.92
CA SER A 11 -9.18 9.95 15.02
C SER A 11 -7.81 10.60 14.83
N LEU A 12 -7.01 10.70 15.89
CA LEU A 12 -5.65 11.25 15.79
C LEU A 12 -4.74 10.38 14.92
N ARG A 13 -4.74 9.06 15.14
CA ARG A 13 -3.98 8.12 14.30
C ARG A 13 -4.41 8.19 12.84
N GLN A 14 -5.70 8.26 12.58
CA GLN A 14 -6.22 8.40 11.22
C GLN A 14 -5.72 9.69 10.55
N THR A 15 -5.66 10.79 11.29
CA THR A 15 -5.11 12.06 10.77
C THR A 15 -3.62 11.95 10.47
N GLU A 16 -2.83 11.28 11.32
CA GLU A 16 -1.41 11.02 11.07
C GLU A 16 -1.21 10.16 9.82
N ASP A 17 -2.00 9.11 9.66
CA ASP A 17 -1.97 8.24 8.47
C ASP A 17 -2.33 9.01 7.20
N GLU A 18 -3.33 9.90 7.25
CA GLU A 18 -3.73 10.75 6.12
C GLU A 18 -2.62 11.74 5.73
N LEU A 19 -1.97 12.37 6.70
CA LEU A 19 -0.84 13.28 6.45
C LEU A 19 0.35 12.55 5.83
N THR A 20 0.68 11.37 6.35
CA THR A 20 1.75 10.53 5.81
C THR A 20 1.43 10.08 4.38
N ARG A 21 0.20 9.66 4.13
CA ARG A 21 -0.30 9.31 2.80
C ARG A 21 -0.13 10.47 1.81
N ASP A 22 -0.56 11.66 2.19
CA ASP A 22 -0.54 12.84 1.31
C ASP A 22 0.90 13.27 1.01
N MET A 23 1.80 13.14 1.99
CA MET A 23 3.21 13.40 1.78
C MET A 23 3.83 12.37 0.83
N LEU A 24 3.57 11.09 1.01
CA LEU A 24 4.04 10.04 0.10
C LEU A 24 3.50 10.25 -1.32
N ALA A 25 2.23 10.64 -1.47
CA ALA A 25 1.63 10.93 -2.76
C ALA A 25 2.31 12.10 -3.49
N SER A 26 2.85 13.07 -2.75
CA SER A 26 3.53 14.24 -3.33
C SER A 26 5.00 14.00 -3.65
N THR A 27 5.65 13.03 -3.01
CA THR A 27 7.11 12.86 -3.05
C THR A 27 7.54 11.59 -3.80
N ALA A 28 6.73 10.53 -3.76
CA ALA A 28 7.10 9.26 -4.38
C ALA A 28 7.17 9.35 -5.91
N ALA A 29 8.10 8.60 -6.50
CA ALA A 29 8.08 8.35 -7.93
C ALA A 29 6.84 7.52 -8.30
N PHE A 30 6.28 7.76 -9.47
CA PHE A 30 5.07 7.08 -9.90
C PHE A 30 5.25 6.34 -11.23
N ILE A 31 4.52 5.25 -11.39
CA ILE A 31 4.38 4.50 -12.63
C ILE A 31 2.88 4.48 -12.94
N ASN A 32 2.51 4.93 -14.14
CA ASN A 32 1.12 4.89 -14.59
C ASN A 32 0.79 3.53 -15.20
N CYS A 33 -0.41 3.03 -14.99
CA CYS A 33 -0.90 1.85 -15.69
C CYS A 33 -0.91 2.07 -17.21
N THR A 34 -0.53 1.03 -17.95
CA THR A 34 0.06 1.12 -19.30
C THR A 34 -0.87 1.46 -20.45
N ALA A 35 -2.18 1.47 -20.28
CA ALA A 35 -3.08 1.72 -21.41
C ALA A 35 -3.33 3.20 -21.71
N GLY A 36 -2.78 4.11 -20.92
CA GLY A 36 -2.84 5.55 -21.17
C GLY A 36 -1.56 6.09 -21.78
N VAL A 37 -1.67 6.99 -22.76
CA VAL A 37 -0.52 7.74 -23.25
C VAL A 37 -0.11 8.75 -22.18
N ASN A 38 1.09 8.62 -21.62
CA ASN A 38 1.64 9.50 -20.57
C ASN A 38 0.81 9.57 -19.26
N GLY A 39 -0.02 8.56 -18.97
CA GLY A 39 -0.87 8.55 -17.79
C GLY A 39 -2.07 9.49 -17.83
N ASP A 40 -2.38 10.05 -18.99
CA ASP A 40 -3.54 10.94 -19.18
C ASP A 40 -4.88 10.19 -19.08
N ASN A 41 -4.87 8.89 -19.33
CA ASN A 41 -6.04 8.02 -19.19
C ASN A 41 -5.72 6.89 -18.21
N PRO A 42 -6.10 7.00 -16.96
CA PRO A 42 -5.95 5.91 -16.00
C PRO A 42 -6.77 4.71 -16.46
N THR A 43 -6.15 3.54 -16.40
CA THR A 43 -6.73 2.27 -16.82
C THR A 43 -6.71 1.28 -15.67
N GLU A 44 -7.37 0.15 -15.87
CA GLU A 44 -7.37 -0.94 -14.92
C GLU A 44 -5.94 -1.47 -14.68
N LEU A 45 -5.68 -1.89 -13.45
CA LEU A 45 -4.42 -2.51 -13.04
C LEU A 45 -4.24 -3.84 -13.77
N THR A 46 -3.09 -4.02 -14.41
CA THR A 46 -2.72 -5.26 -15.09
C THR A 46 -1.57 -5.97 -14.39
N ARG A 47 -1.38 -7.24 -14.71
CA ARG A 47 -0.23 -8.02 -14.22
C ARG A 47 1.10 -7.40 -14.66
N SER A 48 1.16 -6.85 -15.87
CA SER A 48 2.36 -6.20 -16.39
C SER A 48 2.76 -4.97 -15.56
N ASP A 49 1.78 -4.19 -15.11
CA ASP A 49 2.04 -3.01 -14.28
C ASP A 49 2.64 -3.41 -12.93
N VAL A 50 2.14 -4.48 -12.34
CA VAL A 50 2.69 -5.04 -11.08
C VAL A 50 4.13 -5.52 -11.28
N ASP A 51 4.41 -6.23 -12.37
CA ASP A 51 5.74 -6.73 -12.67
C ASP A 51 6.72 -5.57 -12.95
N ASP A 52 6.27 -4.48 -13.58
CA ASP A 52 7.07 -3.27 -13.82
C ASP A 52 7.42 -2.55 -12.52
N VAL A 53 6.48 -2.44 -11.58
CA VAL A 53 6.73 -1.87 -10.25
C VAL A 53 7.74 -2.71 -9.48
N VAL A 54 7.57 -4.04 -9.44
CA VAL A 54 8.50 -4.95 -8.77
C VAL A 54 9.89 -4.85 -9.39
N ARG A 55 9.99 -4.76 -10.72
CA ARG A 55 11.26 -4.58 -11.42
C ARG A 55 11.92 -3.24 -11.07
N ALA A 56 11.16 -2.16 -10.96
CA ALA A 56 11.67 -0.86 -10.56
C ALA A 56 12.22 -0.88 -9.12
N LEU A 57 11.49 -1.51 -8.18
CA LEU A 57 11.94 -1.66 -6.80
C LEU A 57 13.24 -2.48 -6.72
N LEU A 58 13.32 -3.60 -7.43
CA LEU A 58 14.54 -4.41 -7.51
C LEU A 58 15.69 -3.64 -8.15
N GLY A 59 15.44 -2.87 -9.20
CA GLY A 59 16.44 -2.04 -9.86
C GLY A 59 17.01 -0.94 -8.97
N ASN A 60 16.21 -0.47 -8.02
CA ASN A 60 16.62 0.50 -7.00
C ASN A 60 17.24 -0.17 -5.75
N ASN A 61 17.47 -1.49 -5.78
CA ASN A 61 17.98 -2.27 -4.66
C ASN A 61 17.12 -2.15 -3.39
N ALA A 62 15.79 -2.00 -3.54
CA ALA A 62 14.88 -2.00 -2.41
C ALA A 62 14.84 -3.40 -1.78
N TYR A 63 14.98 -3.45 -0.45
CA TYR A 63 14.86 -4.71 0.28
C TYR A 63 13.40 -5.10 0.43
N THR A 64 13.12 -6.39 0.28
CA THR A 64 11.82 -6.96 0.60
C THR A 64 11.58 -6.91 2.10
N ILE A 65 10.33 -6.76 2.49
CA ILE A 65 9.94 -6.83 3.90
C ILE A 65 9.95 -8.31 4.30
N LEU A 66 10.83 -8.63 5.26
CA LEU A 66 10.91 -9.94 5.87
C LEU A 66 10.00 -10.01 7.10
N ASP A 67 10.50 -10.56 8.19
CA ASP A 67 9.78 -10.58 9.46
C ASP A 67 10.14 -9.35 10.29
N ASN A 68 9.14 -8.70 10.87
CA ASN A 68 9.37 -7.74 11.95
C ASN A 68 9.16 -8.47 13.29
N ILE A 69 10.25 -8.79 13.97
CA ILE A 69 10.25 -9.54 15.22
C ILE A 69 10.47 -8.61 16.43
N GLU A 70 10.86 -7.36 16.20
CA GLU A 70 11.14 -6.40 17.26
C GLU A 70 9.88 -5.56 17.59
N GLY A 71 9.53 -5.53 18.89
CA GLY A 71 8.41 -4.74 19.40
C GLY A 71 7.14 -5.54 19.68
N GLU A 72 6.06 -4.83 19.98
CA GLU A 72 4.74 -5.42 20.28
C GLU A 72 4.01 -5.89 19.03
N ASP A 73 4.26 -5.26 17.89
CA ASP A 73 3.66 -5.60 16.59
C ASP A 73 4.55 -6.59 15.83
N LYS A 74 4.46 -7.87 16.22
CA LYS A 74 5.14 -8.95 15.53
C LYS A 74 4.34 -9.39 14.33
N PHE A 75 4.90 -9.29 13.14
CA PHE A 75 4.38 -9.96 11.97
C PHE A 75 5.44 -10.82 11.31
N GLY A 76 5.03 -12.00 10.84
CA GLY A 76 5.89 -12.90 10.10
C GLY A 76 5.42 -13.01 8.66
N THR A 77 6.35 -13.17 7.74
CA THR A 77 6.03 -13.45 6.34
C THR A 77 5.86 -14.93 6.05
N ALA A 78 6.29 -15.81 6.93
CA ALA A 78 6.15 -17.26 6.76
C ALA A 78 4.69 -17.72 6.92
N PRO A 79 4.20 -18.62 6.05
CA PRO A 79 4.86 -19.26 4.93
C PRO A 79 4.78 -18.44 3.62
N VAL A 80 4.32 -17.21 3.67
CA VAL A 80 4.32 -16.31 2.51
C VAL A 80 5.75 -15.82 2.32
N ARG A 81 6.19 -15.79 1.07
CA ARG A 81 7.53 -15.29 0.71
C ARG A 81 7.70 -13.84 1.14
N ASP A 82 8.94 -13.46 1.42
CA ASP A 82 9.34 -12.05 1.52
C ASP A 82 8.80 -11.31 0.30
N ALA A 83 8.19 -10.18 0.55
CA ALA A 83 7.52 -9.42 -0.50
C ALA A 83 7.56 -7.92 -0.18
N TYR A 84 7.29 -7.12 -1.20
CA TYR A 84 6.97 -5.72 -1.04
C TYR A 84 5.51 -5.56 -0.62
N PHE A 85 5.19 -4.45 0.04
CA PHE A 85 3.81 -4.13 0.40
C PHE A 85 3.24 -3.08 -0.53
N ALA A 86 1.99 -3.28 -0.94
CA ALA A 86 1.20 -2.34 -1.71
C ALA A 86 0.02 -1.86 -0.88
N LEU A 87 0.02 -0.58 -0.52
CA LEU A 87 -1.06 0.06 0.21
C LEU A 87 -2.05 0.64 -0.79
N CYS A 88 -3.31 0.24 -0.73
CA CYS A 88 -4.32 0.63 -1.70
C CYS A 88 -5.69 0.92 -1.06
N HIS A 89 -6.56 1.58 -1.83
CA HIS A 89 -7.93 1.85 -1.39
C HIS A 89 -8.81 0.60 -1.50
N THR A 90 -9.81 0.49 -0.63
CA THR A 90 -10.76 -0.64 -0.61
C THR A 90 -11.56 -0.79 -1.90
N ASP A 91 -11.79 0.28 -2.64
CA ASP A 91 -12.55 0.23 -3.91
C ASP A 91 -11.85 -0.59 -4.99
N LEU A 92 -10.51 -0.71 -4.91
CA LEU A 92 -9.72 -1.50 -5.85
C LEU A 92 -9.83 -3.02 -5.66
N THR A 93 -10.47 -3.49 -4.60
CA THR A 93 -10.54 -4.94 -4.28
C THR A 93 -11.11 -5.77 -5.42
N LYS A 94 -12.14 -5.27 -6.08
CA LYS A 94 -12.78 -5.95 -7.21
C LYS A 94 -11.86 -6.03 -8.43
N ASP A 95 -11.15 -4.95 -8.71
CA ASP A 95 -10.26 -4.86 -9.87
C ASP A 95 -9.03 -5.74 -9.64
N MET A 96 -8.48 -5.78 -8.41
CA MET A 96 -7.40 -6.67 -8.03
C MET A 96 -7.76 -8.15 -8.18
N ASP A 97 -8.99 -8.54 -7.82
CA ASP A 97 -9.46 -9.93 -7.97
C ASP A 97 -9.49 -10.38 -9.44
N SER A 98 -9.58 -9.44 -10.38
CA SER A 98 -9.60 -9.72 -11.83
C SER A 98 -8.20 -9.82 -12.45
N VAL A 99 -7.14 -9.39 -11.73
CA VAL A 99 -5.77 -9.42 -12.23
C VAL A 99 -5.25 -10.85 -12.30
N ASP A 100 -4.63 -11.20 -13.42
CA ASP A 100 -4.07 -12.53 -13.62
C ASP A 100 -2.97 -12.85 -12.60
N GLY A 101 -3.09 -14.03 -11.98
CA GLY A 101 -2.16 -14.48 -10.94
C GLY A 101 -2.39 -13.88 -9.56
N PHE A 102 -3.52 -13.24 -9.31
CA PHE A 102 -3.90 -12.80 -7.97
C PHE A 102 -4.24 -13.99 -7.07
N ILE A 103 -3.66 -14.04 -5.90
CA ILE A 103 -3.89 -15.08 -4.89
C ILE A 103 -4.53 -14.41 -3.67
N GLN A 104 -5.79 -14.72 -3.41
CA GLN A 104 -6.50 -14.22 -2.23
C GLN A 104 -5.91 -14.82 -0.95
N LYS A 105 -5.98 -14.08 0.16
CA LYS A 105 -5.41 -14.53 1.45
C LYS A 105 -5.98 -15.85 1.97
N ASN A 106 -7.22 -16.19 1.58
CA ASN A 106 -7.84 -17.47 1.95
C ASN A 106 -7.26 -18.67 1.20
N GLN A 107 -6.53 -18.43 0.11
CA GLN A 107 -5.83 -19.45 -0.68
C GLN A 107 -4.38 -19.66 -0.23
N TYR A 108 -3.91 -18.90 0.75
CA TYR A 108 -2.56 -19.07 1.28
C TYR A 108 -2.42 -20.43 1.99
N PRO A 109 -1.22 -21.02 1.94
CA PRO A 109 -0.95 -22.29 2.62
C PRO A 109 -1.20 -22.22 4.15
N SER A 110 -1.03 -21.04 4.74
CA SER A 110 -1.38 -20.75 6.14
C SER A 110 -2.00 -19.36 6.25
N PRO A 111 -3.33 -19.27 6.14
CA PRO A 111 -4.03 -17.99 6.18
C PRO A 111 -3.90 -17.26 7.52
N MET A 112 -3.48 -17.96 8.59
CA MET A 112 -3.26 -17.34 9.91
C MET A 112 -2.09 -16.35 9.94
N ASN A 113 -1.16 -16.42 8.99
CA ASN A 113 -0.01 -15.51 8.90
C ASN A 113 -0.28 -14.32 7.96
N ALA A 114 -1.48 -14.22 7.40
CA ALA A 114 -1.87 -13.05 6.63
C ALA A 114 -2.10 -11.85 7.55
N LEU A 115 -1.66 -10.67 7.11
CA LEU A 115 -1.92 -9.42 7.83
C LEU A 115 -3.43 -9.12 7.88
N ARG A 116 -3.87 -8.44 8.93
CA ARG A 116 -5.30 -8.20 9.16
C ARG A 116 -5.98 -7.46 8.00
N SER A 117 -5.30 -6.47 7.41
CA SER A 117 -5.79 -5.67 6.28
C SER A 117 -5.36 -6.21 4.93
N GLU A 118 -4.72 -7.38 4.87
CA GLU A 118 -4.28 -7.98 3.63
C GLU A 118 -5.45 -8.56 2.84
N TRP A 119 -5.50 -8.24 1.56
CA TRP A 119 -6.48 -8.77 0.61
C TRP A 119 -5.94 -9.98 -0.14
N GLY A 120 -4.70 -9.91 -0.59
CA GLY A 120 -4.03 -10.96 -1.33
C GLY A 120 -2.66 -10.56 -1.83
N ALA A 121 -2.09 -11.33 -2.73
CA ALA A 121 -0.77 -11.10 -3.29
C ALA A 121 -0.72 -11.40 -4.79
N ILE A 122 0.12 -10.66 -5.50
CA ILE A 122 0.50 -10.92 -6.88
C ILE A 122 2.03 -10.99 -6.94
N GLY A 123 2.57 -12.15 -7.29
CA GLY A 123 4.03 -12.33 -7.36
C GLY A 123 4.72 -11.99 -6.04
N ASN A 124 5.57 -10.97 -6.03
CA ASN A 124 6.30 -10.49 -4.85
C ASN A 124 5.68 -9.24 -4.22
N LEU A 125 4.43 -8.93 -4.51
CA LEU A 125 3.71 -7.77 -3.97
C LEU A 125 2.50 -8.24 -3.17
N ARG A 126 2.37 -7.81 -1.92
CA ARG A 126 1.23 -8.09 -1.02
C ARG A 126 0.37 -6.83 -0.92
N PHE A 127 -0.91 -6.98 -1.14
CA PHE A 127 -1.86 -5.87 -1.15
C PHE A 127 -2.54 -5.71 0.19
N LEU A 128 -2.33 -4.56 0.81
CA LEU A 128 -2.98 -4.12 2.04
C LEU A 128 -4.03 -3.08 1.70
N VAL A 129 -5.26 -3.30 2.14
CA VAL A 129 -6.38 -2.42 1.81
C VAL A 129 -6.76 -1.54 2.99
N SER A 130 -7.04 -0.27 2.69
CA SER A 130 -7.49 0.71 3.67
C SER A 130 -8.53 1.64 3.06
N SER A 131 -9.52 2.05 3.84
CA SER A 131 -10.52 3.03 3.44
C SER A 131 -9.98 4.46 3.28
N ILE A 132 -8.80 4.73 3.83
CA ILE A 132 -8.11 6.02 3.73
C ILE A 132 -7.06 6.04 2.60
N GLY A 133 -7.06 5.03 1.71
CA GLY A 133 -6.16 4.99 0.55
C GLY A 133 -6.22 6.27 -0.29
N SER A 134 -5.14 6.57 -0.99
CA SER A 134 -5.03 7.81 -1.77
C SER A 134 -5.91 7.76 -3.02
N ILE A 135 -6.74 8.77 -3.18
CA ILE A 135 -7.57 8.99 -4.37
C ILE A 135 -7.25 10.37 -4.91
N THR A 136 -6.95 10.45 -6.20
CA THR A 136 -6.72 11.71 -6.91
C THR A 136 -7.77 11.85 -8.00
N GLN A 137 -8.33 13.05 -8.18
CA GLN A 137 -9.22 13.31 -9.31
C GLN A 137 -8.38 13.60 -10.55
N SER A 138 -8.67 12.90 -11.64
CA SER A 138 -8.04 13.18 -12.92
C SER A 138 -8.58 14.49 -13.51
N ALA A 139 -7.69 15.43 -13.82
CA ALA A 139 -8.06 16.67 -14.48
C ALA A 139 -8.49 16.46 -15.95
N SER A 140 -8.02 15.40 -16.59
CA SER A 140 -8.25 15.11 -18.02
C SER A 140 -9.44 14.20 -18.29
N ASN A 141 -9.90 13.40 -17.30
CA ASN A 141 -10.94 12.39 -17.48
C ASN A 141 -12.26 12.72 -16.78
N LEU A 142 -12.83 13.89 -17.04
CA LEU A 142 -14.19 14.26 -16.57
C LEU A 142 -14.43 14.00 -15.07
N GLY A 143 -13.39 14.11 -14.23
CA GLY A 143 -13.49 13.90 -12.79
C GLY A 143 -13.47 12.42 -12.36
N ALA A 144 -12.97 11.50 -13.20
CA ALA A 144 -12.76 10.12 -12.77
C ALA A 144 -11.75 10.03 -11.61
N ASN A 145 -12.05 9.19 -10.65
CA ASN A 145 -11.15 8.93 -9.53
C ASN A 145 -9.98 8.08 -9.99
N VAL A 146 -8.78 8.53 -9.69
CA VAL A 146 -7.52 7.78 -9.86
C VAL A 146 -7.08 7.29 -8.51
N TYR A 147 -6.92 6.00 -8.37
CA TYR A 147 -6.48 5.36 -7.13
C TYR A 147 -4.97 5.17 -7.17
N ASN A 148 -4.28 5.71 -6.17
CA ASN A 148 -2.83 5.55 -6.03
C ASN A 148 -2.55 4.31 -5.17
N ILE A 149 -1.66 3.46 -5.66
CA ILE A 149 -1.17 2.29 -4.94
C ILE A 149 0.27 2.58 -4.52
N PHE A 150 0.53 2.65 -3.20
CA PHE A 150 1.87 2.86 -2.68
C PHE A 150 2.58 1.52 -2.52
N CYS A 151 3.60 1.29 -3.34
CA CYS A 151 4.43 0.10 -3.26
C CYS A 151 5.71 0.42 -2.49
N VAL A 152 5.87 -0.22 -1.33
CA VAL A 152 6.94 0.07 -0.39
C VAL A 152 7.77 -1.18 -0.09
N GLY A 153 9.07 -1.00 0.01
CA GLY A 153 10.01 -1.97 0.54
C GLY A 153 10.35 -1.68 2.00
N MET A 154 11.26 -2.45 2.55
CA MET A 154 11.80 -2.22 3.88
C MET A 154 12.51 -0.86 3.92
N GLU A 155 12.28 -0.09 4.99
CA GLU A 155 12.88 1.25 5.19
C GLU A 155 12.58 2.26 4.08
N ALA A 156 11.43 2.15 3.43
CA ALA A 156 11.05 3.03 2.32
C ALA A 156 10.88 4.51 2.76
N TYR A 157 10.53 4.76 4.02
CA TYR A 157 10.41 6.09 4.59
C TYR A 157 10.71 6.04 6.10
N ALA A 158 11.06 7.17 6.67
CA ALA A 158 11.31 7.30 8.09
C ALA A 158 10.54 8.48 8.69
N CYS A 159 10.12 8.34 9.93
CA CYS A 159 9.56 9.43 10.71
C CYS A 159 10.59 9.88 11.74
N ILE A 160 10.81 11.18 11.83
CA ILE A 160 11.71 11.79 12.82
C ILE A 160 10.87 12.37 13.93
N GLU A 161 11.17 11.98 15.17
CA GLU A 161 10.59 12.59 16.35
C GLU A 161 11.37 13.87 16.67
N GLN A 162 10.70 15.01 16.62
CA GLN A 162 11.27 16.28 17.03
C GLN A 162 10.48 16.79 18.23
N ASP A 163 11.14 16.90 19.37
CA ASP A 163 10.59 17.49 20.60
C ASP A 163 9.28 16.82 21.07
N GLY A 164 9.20 15.48 20.97
CA GLY A 164 8.01 14.70 21.29
C GLY A 164 6.90 14.75 20.25
N LYS A 165 7.19 15.27 19.05
CA LYS A 165 6.27 15.28 17.91
C LYS A 165 6.89 14.52 16.74
N TYR A 166 6.09 13.63 16.16
CA TYR A 166 6.49 12.90 14.96
C TYR A 166 6.36 13.81 13.73
N CYS A 167 7.42 13.88 12.95
CA CYS A 167 7.41 14.53 11.64
C CYS A 167 7.90 13.49 10.61
N CYS A 168 7.05 13.10 9.68
CA CYS A 168 7.43 12.20 8.60
C CYS A 168 8.16 12.99 7.50
N LEU A 169 9.30 12.49 7.05
CA LEU A 169 10.11 13.01 5.95
C LEU A 169 10.02 12.08 4.75
#